data_598a9317559ba382a022c058317f48e4
#
_entry.id   598a9317559ba382a022c058317f48e4
#
_cell.length_a   1.000
_cell.length_b   1.000
_cell.length_c   1.000
_cell.angle_alpha   90.00
_cell.angle_beta   90.00
_cell.angle_gamma   90.00
#
_symmetry.space_group_name_H-M   'P 1'
#
loop_
_entity.id
_entity.type
_entity.pdbx_description
1 polymer ?
#
loop_
_entity_poly.entity_id
_entity_poly.type
_entity_poly.pdbx_seq_one_letter_code
_entity_poly.pdbx_strand_id
1 'polypeptide(L)'
;LAKFLDFDSNASNKAELVNNYDWLKDVTFLDFSRDIGKHITVNYMMAKDSVKKRLNGEARDGLSFTEFTYQLLQGYDFLYLNEHKNCKLQMGGADQWGNITTGAELIRRINGTECFALTCPLITKSDGTKFGKTEGGNVWLNPEYTSPYKFYQFWLNVSDEDAKRY
;
A
#
# COMPACT_ATOMS: atom_id res chain seq x y z
N LEU A 1 -9.73 1.47 -12.32
CA LEU A 1 -8.52 2.16 -12.80
C LEU A 1 -8.54 2.37 -14.31
N ALA A 2 -9.05 1.43 -15.10
CA ALA A 2 -9.10 1.52 -16.58
C ALA A 2 -9.82 2.78 -17.13
N LYS A 3 -10.63 3.48 -16.31
CA LYS A 3 -11.23 4.78 -16.68
C LYS A 3 -10.22 5.95 -16.65
N PHE A 4 -9.07 5.76 -16.00
CA PHE A 4 -8.09 6.83 -15.76
C PHE A 4 -6.69 6.49 -16.27
N LEU A 5 -6.41 5.20 -16.47
CA LEU A 5 -5.12 4.71 -16.90
C LEU A 5 -5.30 3.89 -18.18
N ASP A 6 -4.36 4.05 -19.08
CA ASP A 6 -4.30 3.29 -20.33
C ASP A 6 -3.58 1.96 -20.10
N PHE A 7 -4.32 0.87 -20.18
CA PHE A 7 -3.78 -0.50 -20.08
C PHE A 7 -3.66 -1.21 -21.44
N ASP A 8 -4.34 -0.71 -22.46
CA ASP A 8 -4.63 -1.47 -23.67
C ASP A 8 -3.87 -0.96 -24.90
N SER A 9 -3.36 0.27 -24.89
CA SER A 9 -2.64 0.83 -26.03
C SER A 9 -1.25 0.20 -26.20
N ASN A 10 -0.62 0.49 -27.33
CA ASN A 10 0.77 0.13 -27.62
C ASN A 10 1.77 1.21 -27.17
N ALA A 11 1.35 2.19 -26.37
CA ALA A 11 2.23 3.22 -25.87
C ALA A 11 3.32 2.65 -24.94
N SER A 12 4.52 3.19 -25.03
CA SER A 12 5.65 2.72 -24.20
C SER A 12 5.47 3.00 -22.71
N ASN A 13 4.56 3.88 -22.35
CA ASN A 13 4.21 4.28 -20.98
C ASN A 13 2.83 3.82 -20.52
N LYS A 14 2.25 2.80 -21.20
CA LYS A 14 0.99 2.23 -20.75
C LYS A 14 1.09 1.66 -19.35
N ALA A 15 -0.05 1.64 -18.65
CA ALA A 15 -0.14 1.01 -17.34
C ALA A 15 -0.09 -0.53 -17.46
N GLU A 16 0.45 -1.17 -16.45
CA GLU A 16 0.54 -2.63 -16.35
C GLU A 16 -0.07 -3.08 -15.02
N LEU A 17 -0.98 -4.04 -15.06
CA LEU A 17 -1.49 -4.69 -13.87
C LEU A 17 -0.68 -5.95 -13.62
N VAL A 18 -0.02 -6.02 -12.46
CA VAL A 18 0.79 -7.17 -12.07
C VAL A 18 0.24 -7.80 -10.78
N ASN A 19 0.45 -9.10 -10.62
CA ASN A 19 0.05 -9.83 -9.43
C ASN A 19 1.29 -10.36 -8.72
N ASN A 20 1.51 -9.97 -7.46
CA ASN A 20 2.66 -10.41 -6.69
C ASN A 20 2.68 -11.92 -6.43
N TYR A 21 1.55 -12.60 -6.54
CA TYR A 21 1.49 -14.06 -6.51
C TYR A 21 2.41 -14.69 -7.56
N ASP A 22 2.59 -14.04 -8.73
CA ASP A 22 3.39 -14.58 -9.82
C ASP A 22 4.86 -14.78 -9.48
N TRP A 23 5.40 -13.96 -8.57
CA TRP A 23 6.79 -14.09 -8.09
C TRP A 23 6.92 -14.61 -6.67
N LEU A 24 5.85 -14.60 -5.87
CA LEU A 24 5.91 -15.09 -4.49
C LEU A 24 5.56 -16.57 -4.35
N LYS A 25 4.74 -17.14 -5.26
CA LYS A 25 4.20 -18.50 -5.15
C LYS A 25 5.27 -19.59 -5.04
N ASP A 26 6.41 -19.39 -5.66
CA ASP A 26 7.50 -20.37 -5.71
C ASP A 26 8.62 -20.08 -4.69
N VAL A 27 8.50 -18.98 -3.93
CA VAL A 27 9.47 -18.61 -2.89
C VAL A 27 9.14 -19.33 -1.60
N THR A 28 10.01 -20.22 -1.16
CA THR A 28 9.81 -20.91 0.13
C THR A 28 10.09 -19.96 1.30
N PHE A 29 9.53 -20.28 2.47
CA PHE A 29 9.82 -19.52 3.69
C PHE A 29 11.32 -19.49 4.03
N LEU A 30 12.02 -20.59 3.76
CA LEU A 30 13.48 -20.68 4.00
C LEU A 30 14.25 -19.78 3.04
N ASP A 31 13.89 -19.78 1.76
CA ASP A 31 14.52 -18.92 0.76
C ASP A 31 14.25 -17.45 1.06
N PHE A 32 13.01 -17.09 1.38
CA PHE A 32 12.65 -15.73 1.77
C PHE A 32 13.44 -15.25 3.00
N SER A 33 13.53 -16.10 4.02
CA SER A 33 14.29 -15.78 5.24
C SER A 33 15.77 -15.60 4.98
N ARG A 34 16.36 -16.48 4.14
CA ARG A 34 17.77 -16.44 3.79
C ARG A 34 18.11 -15.25 2.89
N ASP A 35 17.30 -15.00 1.85
CA ASP A 35 17.68 -14.09 0.77
C ASP A 35 17.17 -12.66 1.00
N ILE A 36 16.04 -12.50 1.71
CA ILE A 36 15.42 -11.21 2.00
C ILE A 36 15.52 -10.86 3.48
N GLY A 37 15.13 -11.79 4.37
CA GLY A 37 15.05 -11.54 5.81
C GLY A 37 16.37 -11.10 6.44
N LYS A 38 17.49 -11.64 5.98
CA LYS A 38 18.83 -11.29 6.50
C LYS A 38 19.23 -9.82 6.27
N HIS A 39 18.61 -9.14 5.30
CA HIS A 39 18.97 -7.76 4.96
C HIS A 39 18.27 -6.71 5.81
N ILE A 40 17.18 -7.07 6.50
CA ILE A 40 16.42 -6.16 7.37
C ILE A 40 16.44 -6.68 8.79
N THR A 41 16.96 -5.89 9.72
CA THR A 41 17.02 -6.28 11.14
C THR A 41 15.64 -6.16 11.80
N VAL A 42 15.38 -7.01 12.80
CA VAL A 42 14.17 -6.91 13.64
C VAL A 42 14.06 -5.52 14.28
N ASN A 43 15.17 -4.95 14.73
CA ASN A 43 15.18 -3.60 15.30
C ASN A 43 14.70 -2.53 14.30
N TYR A 44 15.08 -2.63 13.03
CA TYR A 44 14.59 -1.75 11.97
C TYR A 44 13.07 -1.90 11.80
N MET A 45 12.57 -3.13 11.78
CA MET A 45 11.15 -3.41 11.64
C MET A 45 10.34 -2.89 12.85
N MET A 46 10.84 -3.10 14.07
CA MET A 46 10.23 -2.64 15.30
C MET A 46 10.23 -1.10 15.45
N ALA A 47 11.16 -0.42 14.79
CA ALA A 47 11.24 1.04 14.82
C ALA A 47 10.14 1.75 14.02
N LYS A 48 9.39 1.03 13.17
CA LYS A 48 8.27 1.60 12.39
C LYS A 48 7.12 2.02 13.30
N ASP A 49 6.52 3.17 13.04
CA ASP A 49 5.44 3.72 13.87
C ASP A 49 4.22 2.80 13.96
N SER A 50 3.87 2.14 12.85
CA SER A 50 2.78 1.16 12.82
C SER A 50 3.02 -0.03 13.76
N VAL A 51 4.27 -0.49 13.87
CA VAL A 51 4.66 -1.59 14.76
C VAL A 51 4.73 -1.11 16.20
N LYS A 52 5.36 0.06 16.47
CA LYS A 52 5.45 0.64 17.81
C LYS A 52 4.09 0.83 18.45
N LYS A 53 3.13 1.41 17.73
CA LYS A 53 1.76 1.63 18.21
C LYS A 53 1.09 0.33 18.67
N ARG A 54 1.31 -0.75 17.93
CA ARG A 54 0.75 -2.07 18.26
C ARG A 54 1.45 -2.71 19.46
N LEU A 55 2.77 -2.59 19.55
CA LEU A 55 3.55 -3.14 20.68
C LEU A 55 3.32 -2.37 22.00
N ASN A 56 3.04 -1.08 21.92
CA ASN A 56 2.79 -0.23 23.10
C ASN A 56 1.36 -0.35 23.65
N GLY A 57 0.55 -1.28 23.15
CA GLY A 57 -0.79 -1.53 23.67
C GLY A 57 -1.86 -0.53 23.21
N GLU A 58 -1.58 0.30 22.22
CA GLU A 58 -2.57 1.20 21.62
C GLU A 58 -3.67 0.43 20.83
N ALA A 59 -3.41 -0.83 20.51
CA ALA A 59 -4.39 -1.75 19.94
C ALA A 59 -4.72 -2.88 20.92
N ARG A 60 -6.01 -3.23 21.02
CA ARG A 60 -6.50 -4.30 21.92
C ARG A 60 -5.92 -5.67 21.56
N ASP A 61 -5.68 -5.89 20.28
CA ASP A 61 -5.10 -7.13 19.76
C ASP A 61 -3.61 -6.91 19.49
N GLY A 62 -2.77 -7.84 19.92
CA GLY A 62 -1.32 -7.80 19.68
C GLY A 62 -0.98 -7.75 18.18
N LEU A 63 0.30 -7.74 17.85
CA LEU A 63 0.80 -7.78 16.48
C LEU A 63 0.99 -9.24 16.05
N SER A 64 0.29 -9.70 15.02
CA SER A 64 0.47 -11.03 14.46
C SER A 64 1.80 -11.12 13.68
N PHE A 65 2.32 -12.35 13.53
CA PHE A 65 3.50 -12.60 12.70
C PHE A 65 3.29 -12.12 11.26
N THR A 66 2.11 -12.35 10.69
CA THR A 66 1.76 -11.90 9.34
C THR A 66 1.82 -10.37 9.21
N GLU A 67 1.23 -9.64 10.15
CA GLU A 67 1.28 -8.17 10.15
C GLU A 67 2.70 -7.64 10.33
N PHE A 68 3.50 -8.29 11.18
CA PHE A 68 4.89 -7.92 11.41
C PHE A 68 5.74 -8.11 10.16
N THR A 69 5.58 -9.25 9.48
CA THR A 69 6.36 -9.59 8.29
C THR A 69 5.84 -8.95 7.01
N TYR A 70 4.61 -8.41 7.01
CA TYR A 70 4.00 -7.81 5.84
C TYR A 70 4.87 -6.72 5.20
N GLN A 71 5.57 -5.91 6.02
CA GLN A 71 6.49 -4.90 5.53
C GLN A 71 7.65 -5.49 4.69
N LEU A 72 8.07 -6.72 5.00
CA LEU A 72 9.09 -7.42 4.19
C LEU A 72 8.52 -7.96 2.89
N LEU A 73 7.28 -8.47 2.91
CA LEU A 73 6.61 -8.97 1.71
C LEU A 73 6.41 -7.86 0.70
N GLN A 74 5.83 -6.73 1.13
CA GLN A 74 5.67 -5.56 0.26
C GLN A 74 7.03 -4.95 -0.13
N GLY A 75 8.02 -4.99 0.76
CA GLY A 75 9.38 -4.56 0.45
C GLY A 75 10.01 -5.41 -0.65
N TYR A 76 9.78 -6.71 -0.62
CA TYR A 76 10.24 -7.63 -1.67
C TYR A 76 9.52 -7.39 -3.00
N ASP A 77 8.22 -7.08 -2.98
CA ASP A 77 7.50 -6.70 -4.20
C ASP A 77 8.17 -5.50 -4.88
N PHE A 78 8.57 -4.48 -4.10
CA PHE A 78 9.26 -3.32 -4.65
C PHE A 78 10.65 -3.68 -5.20
N LEU A 79 11.40 -4.52 -4.50
CA LEU A 79 12.70 -5.03 -4.97
C LEU A 79 12.52 -5.79 -6.29
N TYR A 80 11.57 -6.72 -6.34
CA TYR A 80 11.28 -7.49 -7.55
C TYR A 80 10.93 -6.61 -8.75
N LEU A 81 10.03 -5.64 -8.53
CA LEU A 81 9.63 -4.70 -9.58
C LEU A 81 10.79 -3.77 -10.00
N ASN A 82 11.66 -3.42 -9.07
CA ASN A 82 12.87 -2.67 -9.39
C ASN A 82 13.80 -3.47 -10.32
N GLU A 83 14.06 -4.73 -10.00
CA GLU A 83 14.97 -5.59 -10.76
C GLU A 83 14.40 -5.98 -12.13
N HIS A 84 13.09 -6.30 -12.21
CA HIS A 84 12.48 -6.88 -13.41
C HIS A 84 11.71 -5.87 -14.27
N LYS A 85 11.30 -4.75 -13.70
CA LYS A 85 10.48 -3.72 -14.36
C LYS A 85 11.09 -2.32 -14.30
N ASN A 86 12.31 -2.16 -13.78
CA ASN A 86 12.96 -0.86 -13.58
C ASN A 86 12.10 0.13 -12.78
N CYS A 87 11.29 -0.38 -11.83
CA CYS A 87 10.45 0.44 -10.98
C CYS A 87 11.32 1.18 -9.95
N LYS A 88 11.30 2.51 -9.95
CA LYS A 88 12.10 3.36 -9.08
C LYS A 88 11.30 4.15 -8.05
N LEU A 89 10.00 4.19 -8.19
CA LEU A 89 9.09 4.93 -7.30
C LEU A 89 7.94 4.04 -6.87
N GLN A 90 7.72 3.90 -5.55
CA GLN A 90 6.50 3.31 -5.01
C GLN A 90 5.65 4.41 -4.35
N MET A 91 4.35 4.40 -4.62
CA MET A 91 3.40 5.39 -4.13
C MET A 91 2.29 4.72 -3.33
N GLY A 92 1.75 5.43 -2.34
CA GLY A 92 0.61 4.95 -1.56
C GLY A 92 0.01 5.98 -0.62
N GLY A 93 -0.91 5.55 0.25
CA GLY A 93 -1.38 6.36 1.36
C GLY A 93 -0.32 6.50 2.45
N ALA A 94 -0.47 7.47 3.34
CA ALA A 94 0.48 7.71 4.44
C ALA A 94 0.64 6.49 5.37
N ASP A 95 -0.36 5.63 5.48
CA ASP A 95 -0.33 4.37 6.21
C ASP A 95 0.66 3.35 5.60
N GLN A 96 1.01 3.49 4.32
CA GLN A 96 1.94 2.63 3.60
C GLN A 96 3.41 3.04 3.74
N TRP A 97 3.71 4.19 4.36
CA TRP A 97 5.07 4.74 4.46
C TRP A 97 6.09 3.73 4.97
N GLY A 98 5.74 3.00 6.05
CA GLY A 98 6.61 1.99 6.67
C GLY A 98 6.97 0.84 5.71
N ASN A 99 6.00 0.35 4.96
CA ASN A 99 6.19 -0.74 4.01
C ASN A 99 7.00 -0.28 2.80
N ILE A 100 6.66 0.87 2.22
CA ILE A 100 7.34 1.44 1.04
C ILE A 100 8.81 1.71 1.35
N THR A 101 9.10 2.34 2.50
CA THR A 101 10.48 2.65 2.90
C THR A 101 11.29 1.40 3.22
N THR A 102 10.64 0.30 3.65
CA THR A 102 11.31 -0.99 3.80
C THR A 102 11.76 -1.55 2.45
N GLY A 103 10.94 -1.40 1.41
CA GLY A 103 11.33 -1.79 0.05
C GLY A 103 12.50 -0.97 -0.49
N ALA A 104 12.46 0.35 -0.33
CA ALA A 104 13.58 1.21 -0.73
C ALA A 104 14.89 0.85 0.01
N GLU A 105 14.80 0.52 1.31
CA GLU A 105 15.97 0.07 2.10
C GLU A 105 16.48 -1.30 1.64
N LEU A 106 15.59 -2.24 1.28
CA LEU A 106 15.99 -3.52 0.69
C LEU A 106 16.77 -3.32 -0.60
N ILE A 107 16.24 -2.52 -1.52
CA ILE A 107 16.88 -2.19 -2.80
C ILE A 107 18.28 -1.58 -2.56
N ARG A 108 18.37 -0.62 -1.63
CA ARG A 108 19.65 -0.01 -1.27
C ARG A 108 20.66 -1.03 -0.73
N ARG A 109 20.22 -1.95 0.13
CA ARG A 109 21.12 -2.96 0.75
C ARG A 109 21.53 -4.08 -0.18
N ILE A 110 20.67 -4.48 -1.06
CA ILE A 110 20.90 -5.62 -1.97
C ILE A 110 21.56 -5.14 -3.27
N ASN A 111 21.00 -4.11 -3.90
CA ASN A 111 21.41 -3.65 -5.23
C ASN A 111 22.33 -2.42 -5.19
N GLY A 112 22.48 -1.75 -4.04
CA GLY A 112 23.28 -0.52 -3.91
C GLY A 112 22.70 0.68 -4.68
N THR A 113 21.42 0.61 -5.10
CA THR A 113 20.76 1.67 -5.90
C THR A 113 19.74 2.43 -5.07
N GLU A 114 19.41 3.65 -5.50
CA GLU A 114 18.40 4.48 -4.87
C GLU A 114 17.02 4.26 -5.51
N CYS A 115 16.00 4.21 -4.66
CA CYS A 115 14.60 4.24 -5.04
C CYS A 115 13.83 5.22 -4.17
N PHE A 116 12.66 5.63 -4.65
CA PHE A 116 11.89 6.71 -4.05
C PHE A 116 10.57 6.20 -3.48
N ALA A 117 10.16 6.83 -2.39
CA ALA A 117 8.86 6.62 -1.73
C ALA A 117 8.06 7.92 -1.77
N LEU A 118 6.80 7.84 -2.18
CA LEU A 118 5.88 8.96 -2.14
C LEU A 118 4.57 8.54 -1.47
N THR A 119 4.14 9.28 -0.46
CA THR A 119 2.84 9.03 0.17
C THR A 119 1.98 10.28 0.19
N CYS A 120 0.66 10.06 0.03
CA CYS A 120 -0.35 11.08 0.19
C CYS A 120 -1.02 10.95 1.56
N PRO A 121 -1.39 12.06 2.23
CA PRO A 121 -2.22 12.01 3.41
C PRO A 121 -3.50 11.21 3.16
N LEU A 122 -3.95 10.46 4.17
CA LEU A 122 -5.25 9.78 4.07
C LEU A 122 -6.38 10.81 4.03
N ILE A 123 -7.33 10.60 3.14
CA ILE A 123 -8.53 11.42 3.09
C ILE A 123 -9.41 11.05 4.29
N THR A 124 -9.74 12.05 5.10
CA THR A 124 -10.64 11.94 6.25
C THR A 124 -11.79 12.94 6.11
N LYS A 125 -12.93 12.63 6.71
CA LYS A 125 -14.02 13.59 6.86
C LYS A 125 -13.62 14.69 7.84
N SER A 126 -14.39 15.79 7.87
CA SER A 126 -14.22 16.89 8.82
C SER A 126 -14.29 16.45 10.28
N ASP A 127 -15.04 15.40 10.59
CA ASP A 127 -15.14 14.79 11.91
C ASP A 127 -13.95 13.86 12.26
N GLY A 128 -12.96 13.74 11.39
CA GLY A 128 -11.78 12.87 11.55
C GLY A 128 -11.99 11.40 11.20
N THR A 129 -13.20 10.99 10.82
CA THR A 129 -13.48 9.61 10.40
C THR A 129 -12.94 9.33 8.99
N LYS A 130 -12.74 8.05 8.66
CA LYS A 130 -12.21 7.66 7.35
C LYS A 130 -13.19 7.95 6.24
N PHE A 131 -12.70 8.57 5.17
CA PHE A 131 -13.45 8.78 3.93
C PHE A 131 -13.92 7.46 3.31
N GLY A 132 -15.11 7.50 2.67
CA GLY A 132 -15.66 6.35 1.94
C GLY A 132 -16.29 5.27 2.81
N LYS A 133 -16.19 5.34 4.15
CA LYS A 133 -16.93 4.47 5.05
C LYS A 133 -18.26 5.14 5.44
N THR A 134 -19.37 4.46 5.15
CA THR A 134 -20.72 4.84 5.57
C THR A 134 -21.27 3.75 6.49
N GLU A 135 -22.40 3.97 7.15
CA GLU A 135 -23.12 2.95 7.90
C GLU A 135 -23.47 1.72 7.04
N GLY A 136 -23.63 1.90 5.71
CA GLY A 136 -23.85 0.83 4.73
C GLY A 136 -22.57 0.24 4.11
N GLY A 137 -21.37 0.58 4.59
CA GLY A 137 -20.09 0.09 4.06
C GLY A 137 -19.31 1.10 3.21
N ASN A 138 -18.46 0.61 2.32
CA ASN A 138 -17.64 1.47 1.44
C ASN A 138 -18.45 1.96 0.22
N VAL A 139 -18.05 3.14 -0.29
CA VAL A 139 -18.54 3.63 -1.59
C VAL A 139 -17.58 3.18 -2.68
N TRP A 140 -18.08 2.35 -3.58
CA TRP A 140 -17.30 1.71 -4.62
C TRP A 140 -17.46 2.41 -5.96
N LEU A 141 -16.40 2.42 -6.77
CA LEU A 141 -16.45 2.89 -8.16
C LEU A 141 -17.11 1.87 -9.11
N ASN A 142 -17.20 0.61 -8.68
CA ASN A 142 -17.87 -0.42 -9.46
C ASN A 142 -19.40 -0.33 -9.22
N PRO A 143 -20.22 -0.17 -10.28
CA PRO A 143 -21.67 -0.04 -10.18
C PRO A 143 -22.38 -1.28 -9.63
N GLU A 144 -21.75 -2.45 -9.68
CA GLU A 144 -22.28 -3.68 -9.07
C GLU A 144 -22.29 -3.63 -7.54
N TYR A 145 -21.32 -2.92 -6.92
CA TYR A 145 -21.21 -2.77 -5.46
C TYR A 145 -21.85 -1.50 -4.95
N THR A 146 -21.76 -0.41 -5.70
CA THR A 146 -22.43 0.85 -5.39
C THR A 146 -23.12 1.38 -6.64
N SER A 147 -24.47 1.33 -6.67
CA SER A 147 -25.20 1.80 -7.84
C SER A 147 -24.87 3.26 -8.16
N PRO A 148 -24.99 3.70 -9.44
CA PRO A 148 -24.77 5.10 -9.81
C PRO A 148 -25.62 6.08 -9.00
N TYR A 149 -26.86 5.70 -8.66
CA TYR A 149 -27.73 6.50 -7.80
C TYR A 149 -27.16 6.66 -6.38
N LYS A 150 -26.73 5.56 -5.74
CA LYS A 150 -26.11 5.61 -4.40
C LYS A 150 -24.79 6.38 -4.41
N PHE A 151 -24.01 6.24 -5.47
CA PHE A 151 -22.77 7.00 -5.65
C PHE A 151 -23.07 8.51 -5.76
N TYR A 152 -24.03 8.89 -6.57
CA TYR A 152 -24.47 10.28 -6.68
C TYR A 152 -25.01 10.83 -5.36
N GLN A 153 -25.87 10.07 -4.66
CA GLN A 153 -26.40 10.47 -3.35
C GLN A 153 -25.31 10.64 -2.29
N PHE A 154 -24.26 9.83 -2.32
CA PHE A 154 -23.12 10.01 -1.43
C PHE A 154 -22.49 11.40 -1.61
N TRP A 155 -22.21 11.80 -2.83
CA TRP A 155 -21.62 13.11 -3.12
C TRP A 155 -22.56 14.26 -2.86
N LEU A 156 -23.83 14.10 -3.15
CA LEU A 156 -24.86 15.14 -2.90
C LEU A 156 -25.03 15.43 -1.39
N ASN A 157 -24.80 14.44 -0.53
CA ASN A 157 -24.96 14.56 0.92
C ASN A 157 -23.64 14.84 1.67
N VAL A 158 -22.55 15.09 0.96
CA VAL A 158 -21.29 15.55 1.57
C VAL A 158 -21.48 16.95 2.14
N SER A 159 -20.92 17.21 3.33
CA SER A 159 -20.96 18.55 3.92
C SER A 159 -20.21 19.58 3.07
N ASP A 160 -20.59 20.86 3.16
CA ASP A 160 -19.91 21.95 2.43
C ASP A 160 -18.41 22.04 2.79
N GLU A 161 -18.06 21.71 4.03
CA GLU A 161 -16.67 21.65 4.49
C GLU A 161 -15.89 20.50 3.83
N ASP A 162 -16.49 19.32 3.79
CA ASP A 162 -15.88 18.14 3.17
C ASP A 162 -15.84 18.27 1.64
N ALA A 163 -16.83 18.89 1.03
CA ALA A 163 -16.86 19.14 -0.42
C ALA A 163 -15.67 20.00 -0.90
N LYS A 164 -15.16 20.89 -0.05
CA LYS A 164 -13.95 21.68 -0.36
C LYS A 164 -12.66 20.89 -0.23
N ARG A 165 -12.67 19.79 0.56
CA ARG A 165 -11.48 18.93 0.77
C ARG A 165 -11.34 17.86 -0.29
N TYR A 166 -12.44 17.36 -0.83
CA TYR A 166 -12.49 16.27 -1.81
C TYR A 166 -12.45 16.79 -3.24
#